data_3c2a596b6e1336bc7e705a0b17d2f63c
#
_entry.id   3c2a596b6e1336bc7e705a0b17d2f63c
#
_cell.length_a   1.000
_cell.length_b   1.000
_cell.length_c   1.000
_cell.angle_alpha   90.00
_cell.angle_beta   90.00
_cell.angle_gamma   90.00
#
_symmetry.space_group_name_H-M   'P 1'
#
loop_
_entity.id
_entity.type
_entity.pdbx_description
1 polymer ?
#
loop_
_entity_poly.entity_id
_entity_poly.type
_entity_poly.pdbx_seq_one_letter_code
_entity_poly.pdbx_strand_id
1 'polypeptide(L)'
;MKKRMLAIMMSALMAAGICSGVTVYADADSKTLTVGFDAEYPPFGYMDESGEYVGFDLDVAQKVCDNLGWELVKKPINWDSKDMELNSGNIDCIWNGFTINGREDDYTWSDPYLNNEQVMVVTSDSGIETLADLAGKNVVVQAASAALDALNSEDNKELTNSFASLTENPDYNTAFMNIDSGAAD
;
A
#
# COMPACT_ATOMS: atom_id res chain seq x y z
N MET A 1 -24.01 55.35 -46.60
CA MET A 1 -24.71 54.17 -46.13
C MET A 1 -24.40 52.89 -46.92
N LYS A 2 -23.42 52.87 -47.83
CA LYS A 2 -23.11 51.65 -48.65
C LYS A 2 -21.86 50.86 -48.15
N LYS A 3 -21.16 51.29 -47.15
CA LYS A 3 -19.96 50.60 -46.64
C LYS A 3 -20.18 49.74 -45.37
N ARG A 4 -21.35 49.80 -44.74
CA ARG A 4 -21.70 49.00 -43.57
C ARG A 4 -22.46 47.68 -43.86
N MET A 5 -22.95 47.48 -45.06
CA MET A 5 -23.64 46.24 -45.45
C MET A 5 -22.68 45.18 -46.00
N LEU A 6 -21.44 45.50 -46.33
CA LEU A 6 -20.51 44.51 -46.89
C LEU A 6 -19.75 43.76 -45.79
N ALA A 7 -19.73 44.29 -44.55
CA ALA A 7 -19.06 43.63 -43.40
C ALA A 7 -19.94 42.57 -42.72
N ILE A 8 -21.24 42.58 -42.97
CA ILE A 8 -22.18 41.62 -42.34
C ILE A 8 -22.36 40.33 -43.17
N MET A 9 -22.04 40.38 -44.47
CA MET A 9 -22.14 39.22 -45.33
C MET A 9 -20.92 38.29 -45.35
N MET A 10 -19.78 38.72 -44.78
CA MET A 10 -18.57 37.89 -44.70
C MET A 10 -18.44 37.10 -43.40
N SER A 11 -19.29 37.35 -42.38
CA SER A 11 -19.29 36.63 -41.12
C SER A 11 -20.27 35.43 -41.05
N ALA A 12 -21.04 35.21 -42.09
CA ALA A 12 -22.05 34.11 -42.12
C ALA A 12 -21.58 32.86 -42.91
N LEU A 13 -20.35 32.84 -43.45
CA LEU A 13 -19.86 31.72 -44.26
C LEU A 13 -18.75 30.88 -43.61
N MET A 14 -18.45 31.09 -42.32
CA MET A 14 -17.46 30.29 -41.57
C MET A 14 -18.07 29.41 -40.46
N ALA A 15 -19.37 29.19 -40.45
CA ALA A 15 -20.05 28.35 -39.48
C ALA A 15 -20.54 27.00 -40.03
N ALA A 16 -20.04 26.56 -41.19
CA ALA A 16 -20.30 25.21 -41.72
C ALA A 16 -19.01 24.40 -41.83
N GLY A 17 -18.14 24.51 -40.80
CA GLY A 17 -17.00 23.64 -40.59
C GLY A 17 -17.48 22.41 -39.82
N ILE A 18 -17.51 21.31 -40.50
CA ILE A 18 -17.69 19.93 -40.16
C ILE A 18 -17.25 19.65 -38.71
N CYS A 19 -18.17 19.72 -37.75
CA CYS A 19 -18.09 18.98 -36.52
C CYS A 19 -18.34 17.51 -36.84
N SER A 20 -17.34 16.81 -37.36
CA SER A 20 -17.25 15.36 -37.13
C SER A 20 -17.15 15.19 -35.62
N GLY A 21 -18.31 15.00 -35.02
CA GLY A 21 -18.38 14.67 -33.60
C GLY A 21 -17.62 13.36 -33.37
N VAL A 22 -16.36 13.47 -32.95
CA VAL A 22 -15.78 12.43 -32.12
C VAL A 22 -16.61 12.52 -30.84
N THR A 23 -17.66 11.74 -30.74
CA THR A 23 -18.26 11.39 -29.47
C THR A 23 -17.19 10.62 -28.73
N VAL A 24 -16.36 11.33 -27.95
CA VAL A 24 -15.68 10.74 -26.84
C VAL A 24 -16.82 10.33 -25.91
N TYR A 25 -17.19 9.08 -25.97
CA TYR A 25 -17.90 8.45 -24.88
C TYR A 25 -16.92 8.51 -23.71
N ALA A 26 -16.96 9.55 -22.91
CA ALA A 26 -16.52 9.48 -21.55
C ALA A 26 -17.40 8.37 -20.97
N ASP A 27 -16.78 7.25 -20.64
CA ASP A 27 -17.42 6.19 -19.87
C ASP A 27 -17.75 6.82 -18.51
N ALA A 28 -19.00 7.31 -18.39
CA ALA A 28 -19.42 8.16 -17.29
C ALA A 28 -19.63 7.35 -15.99
N ASP A 29 -19.18 6.08 -15.95
CA ASP A 29 -19.38 5.16 -14.83
C ASP A 29 -18.18 4.26 -14.52
N SER A 30 -16.96 4.56 -14.96
CA SER A 30 -15.79 3.82 -14.48
C SER A 30 -15.55 4.20 -13.02
N LYS A 31 -15.96 3.30 -12.12
CA LYS A 31 -15.63 3.45 -10.71
C LYS A 31 -14.13 3.18 -10.53
N THR A 32 -13.50 4.00 -9.75
CA THR A 32 -12.08 3.85 -9.39
C THR A 32 -11.98 3.24 -8.00
N LEU A 33 -11.06 2.31 -7.80
CA LEU A 33 -10.67 1.80 -6.50
C LEU A 33 -9.22 2.21 -6.22
N THR A 34 -9.02 3.08 -5.26
CA THR A 34 -7.69 3.50 -4.80
C THR A 34 -7.24 2.61 -3.64
N VAL A 35 -6.25 1.76 -3.91
CA VAL A 35 -5.70 0.82 -2.93
C VAL A 35 -4.43 1.38 -2.31
N GLY A 36 -4.42 1.52 -0.98
CA GLY A 36 -3.23 1.86 -0.20
C GLY A 36 -2.45 0.60 0.17
N PHE A 37 -1.14 0.61 -0.05
CA PHE A 37 -0.27 -0.53 0.25
C PHE A 37 1.14 -0.07 0.60
N ASP A 38 1.88 -0.91 1.33
CA ASP A 38 3.31 -0.75 1.60
C ASP A 38 4.10 -1.26 0.38
N ALA A 39 4.85 -0.37 -0.28
CA ALA A 39 5.64 -0.71 -1.45
C ALA A 39 7.00 -1.35 -1.12
N GLU A 40 7.32 -1.50 0.15
CA GLU A 40 8.54 -2.15 0.66
C GLU A 40 8.23 -3.53 1.29
N TYR A 41 7.16 -4.20 0.80
CA TYR A 41 6.67 -5.47 1.35
C TYR A 41 6.54 -6.58 0.29
N PRO A 42 7.66 -6.99 -0.35
CA PRO A 42 7.63 -8.12 -1.28
C PRO A 42 7.35 -9.44 -0.53
N PRO A 43 6.64 -10.38 -1.13
CA PRO A 43 6.11 -10.38 -2.51
C PRO A 43 4.68 -9.84 -2.64
N PHE A 44 4.14 -9.17 -1.63
CA PHE A 44 2.73 -8.73 -1.59
C PHE A 44 2.51 -7.41 -2.33
N GLY A 45 3.33 -6.39 -2.05
CA GLY A 45 3.33 -5.11 -2.73
C GLY A 45 4.74 -4.54 -2.78
N TYR A 46 5.25 -4.22 -3.97
CA TYR A 46 6.59 -3.67 -4.12
C TYR A 46 6.77 -3.02 -5.50
N MET A 47 7.85 -2.27 -5.66
CA MET A 47 8.26 -1.71 -6.95
C MET A 47 9.24 -2.67 -7.62
N ASP A 48 8.97 -3.07 -8.86
CA ASP A 48 9.86 -3.92 -9.63
C ASP A 48 11.01 -3.12 -10.30
N GLU A 49 11.89 -3.82 -11.00
CA GLU A 49 13.03 -3.21 -11.71
C GLU A 49 12.62 -2.25 -12.83
N SER A 50 11.38 -2.35 -13.32
CA SER A 50 10.85 -1.44 -14.35
C SER A 50 10.26 -0.15 -13.76
N GLY A 51 10.12 -0.09 -12.43
CA GLY A 51 9.51 1.02 -11.70
C GLY A 51 7.99 0.90 -11.56
N GLU A 52 7.44 -0.29 -11.85
CA GLU A 52 6.00 -0.56 -11.71
C GLU A 52 5.70 -1.18 -10.33
N TYR A 53 4.54 -0.82 -9.78
CA TYR A 53 4.06 -1.45 -8.55
C TYR A 53 3.39 -2.79 -8.87
N VAL A 54 3.95 -3.85 -8.30
CA VAL A 54 3.57 -5.24 -8.52
C VAL A 54 3.47 -6.00 -7.20
N GLY A 55 2.96 -7.22 -7.25
CA GLY A 55 2.90 -8.13 -6.11
C GLY A 55 1.57 -8.84 -6.00
N PHE A 56 1.53 -9.88 -5.17
CA PHE A 56 0.39 -10.77 -5.01
C PHE A 56 -0.91 -9.99 -4.69
N ASP A 57 -0.86 -9.08 -3.72
CA ASP A 57 -2.04 -8.31 -3.31
C ASP A 57 -2.52 -7.37 -4.40
N LEU A 58 -1.60 -6.74 -5.13
CA LEU A 58 -1.93 -5.84 -6.24
C LEU A 58 -2.50 -6.60 -7.44
N ASP A 59 -2.05 -7.83 -7.69
CA ASP A 59 -2.60 -8.69 -8.74
C ASP A 59 -4.03 -9.13 -8.40
N VAL A 60 -4.29 -9.46 -7.12
CA VAL A 60 -5.64 -9.80 -6.65
C VAL A 60 -6.56 -8.58 -6.74
N ALA A 61 -6.10 -7.40 -6.31
CA ALA A 61 -6.85 -6.16 -6.43
C ALA A 61 -7.18 -5.82 -7.90
N GLN A 62 -6.21 -5.99 -8.81
CA GLN A 62 -6.44 -5.79 -10.25
C GLN A 62 -7.50 -6.76 -10.76
N LYS A 63 -7.45 -8.03 -10.36
CA LYS A 63 -8.43 -9.02 -10.78
C LYS A 63 -9.84 -8.71 -10.28
N VAL A 64 -9.97 -8.16 -9.08
CA VAL A 64 -11.27 -7.69 -8.55
C VAL A 64 -11.78 -6.51 -9.37
N CYS A 65 -10.94 -5.52 -9.67
CA CYS A 65 -11.30 -4.37 -10.49
C CYS A 65 -11.72 -4.79 -11.91
N ASP A 66 -10.97 -5.70 -12.55
CA ASP A 66 -11.31 -6.23 -13.88
C ASP A 66 -12.70 -6.89 -13.89
N ASN A 67 -13.02 -7.69 -12.86
CA ASN A 67 -14.30 -8.37 -12.75
C ASN A 67 -15.48 -7.41 -12.53
N LEU A 68 -15.22 -6.27 -11.90
CA LEU A 68 -16.24 -5.26 -11.60
C LEU A 68 -16.31 -4.16 -12.67
N GLY A 69 -15.40 -4.14 -13.64
CA GLY A 69 -15.26 -3.06 -14.61
C GLY A 69 -14.82 -1.74 -13.96
N TRP A 70 -13.99 -1.81 -12.94
CA TRP A 70 -13.43 -0.66 -12.22
C TRP A 70 -11.99 -0.40 -12.64
N GLU A 71 -11.51 0.82 -12.41
CA GLU A 71 -10.11 1.20 -12.56
C GLU A 71 -9.39 1.04 -11.21
N LEU A 72 -8.23 0.34 -11.21
CA LEU A 72 -7.37 0.23 -10.03
C LEU A 72 -6.36 1.37 -10.00
N VAL A 73 -6.34 2.12 -8.91
CA VAL A 73 -5.26 3.08 -8.59
C VAL A 73 -4.42 2.51 -7.45
N LYS A 74 -3.17 2.19 -7.75
CA LYS A 74 -2.18 1.67 -6.77
C LYS A 74 -1.50 2.87 -6.10
N LYS A 75 -1.73 3.05 -4.80
CA LYS A 75 -1.18 4.16 -4.02
C LYS A 75 -0.23 3.66 -2.95
N PRO A 76 1.10 3.81 -3.12
CA PRO A 76 2.04 3.50 -2.06
C PRO A 76 1.84 4.45 -0.88
N ILE A 77 1.87 3.92 0.34
CA ILE A 77 1.73 4.66 1.57
C ILE A 77 2.84 4.27 2.56
N ASN A 78 3.17 5.16 3.49
CA ASN A 78 3.92 4.76 4.66
C ASN A 78 3.00 3.96 5.59
N TRP A 79 3.46 2.79 6.04
CA TRP A 79 2.60 1.87 6.79
C TRP A 79 2.08 2.45 8.11
N ASP A 80 2.87 3.25 8.80
CA ASP A 80 2.49 3.94 10.03
C ASP A 80 1.39 5.00 9.84
N SER A 81 1.20 5.47 8.60
CA SER A 81 0.17 6.47 8.27
C SER A 81 -1.11 5.89 7.65
N LYS A 82 -1.22 4.55 7.54
CA LYS A 82 -2.35 3.87 6.87
C LYS A 82 -3.73 4.33 7.33
N ASP A 83 -3.89 4.53 8.64
CA ASP A 83 -5.17 4.96 9.22
C ASP A 83 -5.53 6.38 8.82
N MET A 84 -4.56 7.26 8.78
CA MET A 84 -4.74 8.64 8.33
C MET A 84 -5.12 8.68 6.84
N GLU A 85 -4.44 7.89 6.00
CA GLU A 85 -4.73 7.80 4.57
C GLU A 85 -6.14 7.28 4.31
N LEU A 86 -6.57 6.24 5.06
CA LEU A 86 -7.92 5.68 4.96
C LEU A 86 -8.98 6.65 5.47
N ASN A 87 -8.80 7.21 6.67
CA ASN A 87 -9.79 8.09 7.30
C ASN A 87 -9.96 9.43 6.59
N SER A 88 -8.92 9.91 5.90
CA SER A 88 -9.00 11.13 5.08
C SER A 88 -9.64 10.91 3.71
N GLY A 89 -9.90 9.65 3.32
CA GLY A 89 -10.40 9.31 1.99
C GLY A 89 -9.35 9.45 0.88
N ASN A 90 -8.07 9.48 1.24
CA ASN A 90 -6.98 9.47 0.27
C ASN A 90 -6.82 8.10 -0.41
N ILE A 91 -7.28 7.05 0.24
CA ILE A 91 -7.41 5.68 -0.26
C ILE A 91 -8.80 5.16 0.08
N ASP A 92 -9.32 4.24 -0.74
CA ASP A 92 -10.62 3.61 -0.51
C ASP A 92 -10.48 2.39 0.40
N CYS A 93 -9.35 1.70 0.33
CA CYS A 93 -9.04 0.57 1.20
C CYS A 93 -7.53 0.39 1.37
N ILE A 94 -7.16 -0.34 2.43
CA ILE A 94 -5.82 -0.89 2.63
C ILE A 94 -5.82 -2.33 2.12
N TRP A 95 -4.86 -2.68 1.25
CA TRP A 95 -4.75 -4.04 0.73
C TRP A 95 -3.27 -4.45 0.67
N ASN A 96 -2.80 -5.13 1.71
CA ASN A 96 -1.37 -5.40 1.89
C ASN A 96 -1.10 -6.44 2.97
N GLY A 97 -1.49 -7.70 2.79
CA GLY A 97 -1.23 -8.72 3.81
C GLY A 97 -1.59 -8.29 5.23
N PHE A 98 -2.64 -7.49 5.39
CA PHE A 98 -2.97 -6.80 6.63
C PHE A 98 -3.59 -7.76 7.65
N THR A 99 -2.94 -7.92 8.79
CA THR A 99 -3.36 -8.86 9.85
C THR A 99 -4.60 -8.34 10.57
N ILE A 100 -5.65 -9.20 10.64
CA ILE A 100 -6.92 -8.90 11.31
C ILE A 100 -6.79 -9.02 12.83
N ASN A 101 -6.05 -10.03 13.31
CA ASN A 101 -5.94 -10.37 14.73
C ASN A 101 -5.57 -9.16 15.60
N GLY A 102 -6.39 -8.90 16.61
CA GLY A 102 -6.24 -7.76 17.52
C GLY A 102 -6.74 -6.42 16.98
N ARG A 103 -7.36 -6.41 15.77
CA ARG A 103 -7.87 -5.22 15.07
C ARG A 103 -9.28 -5.43 14.51
N GLU A 104 -9.97 -6.46 14.99
CA GLU A 104 -11.26 -6.90 14.48
C GLU A 104 -12.30 -5.77 14.48
N ASP A 105 -12.27 -4.92 15.50
CA ASP A 105 -13.21 -3.82 15.68
C ASP A 105 -12.76 -2.49 15.06
N ASP A 106 -11.51 -2.40 14.57
CA ASP A 106 -10.93 -1.14 14.09
C ASP A 106 -11.30 -0.85 12.62
N TYR A 107 -11.64 -1.89 11.86
CA TYR A 107 -11.87 -1.80 10.42
C TYR A 107 -13.07 -2.63 9.97
N THR A 108 -13.56 -2.35 8.77
CA THR A 108 -14.43 -3.26 8.04
C THR A 108 -13.56 -4.18 7.19
N TRP A 109 -13.52 -5.46 7.52
CA TRP A 109 -12.64 -6.45 6.91
C TRP A 109 -13.32 -7.22 5.77
N SER A 110 -12.51 -7.68 4.82
CA SER A 110 -12.89 -8.75 3.90
C SER A 110 -12.85 -10.10 4.63
N ASP A 111 -13.34 -11.17 3.98
CA ASP A 111 -12.99 -12.52 4.41
C ASP A 111 -11.46 -12.71 4.31
N PRO A 112 -10.83 -13.44 5.26
CA PRO A 112 -9.42 -13.75 5.18
C PRO A 112 -9.09 -14.57 3.91
N TYR A 113 -8.09 -14.13 3.16
CA TYR A 113 -7.66 -14.83 1.94
C TYR A 113 -6.28 -15.50 2.07
N LEU A 114 -5.57 -15.22 3.17
CA LEU A 114 -4.26 -15.79 3.47
C LEU A 114 -4.08 -15.96 4.98
N ASN A 115 -3.48 -17.07 5.39
CA ASN A 115 -3.00 -17.24 6.77
C ASN A 115 -1.58 -16.70 6.86
N ASN A 116 -1.26 -16.01 7.97
CA ASN A 116 0.09 -15.57 8.27
C ASN A 116 0.45 -15.88 9.72
N GLU A 117 1.76 -15.89 9.98
CA GLU A 117 2.33 -16.03 11.32
C GLU A 117 3.41 -14.96 11.50
N GLN A 118 3.52 -14.42 12.71
CA GLN A 118 4.63 -13.54 13.05
C GLN A 118 5.84 -14.39 13.43
N VAL A 119 6.98 -14.14 12.82
CA VAL A 119 8.20 -14.91 13.03
C VAL A 119 9.39 -13.98 13.30
N MET A 120 10.41 -14.49 13.97
CA MET A 120 11.72 -13.82 14.06
C MET A 120 12.58 -14.29 12.90
N VAL A 121 13.22 -13.35 12.22
CA VAL A 121 14.20 -13.61 11.15
C VAL A 121 15.57 -13.26 11.66
N VAL A 122 16.52 -14.19 11.51
CA VAL A 122 17.91 -14.04 11.94
C VAL A 122 18.84 -14.57 10.85
N THR A 123 20.13 -14.19 10.90
CA THR A 123 21.10 -14.79 9.99
C THR A 123 21.34 -16.25 10.34
N SER A 124 21.64 -17.07 9.34
CA SER A 124 21.82 -18.52 9.51
C SER A 124 22.98 -18.91 10.41
N ASP A 125 23.91 -18.01 10.63
CA ASP A 125 25.12 -18.16 11.45
C ASP A 125 25.04 -17.42 12.80
N SER A 126 23.89 -16.84 13.13
CA SER A 126 23.67 -16.09 14.38
C SER A 126 23.78 -16.94 15.65
N GLY A 127 23.52 -18.26 15.54
CA GLY A 127 23.39 -19.15 16.68
C GLY A 127 22.09 -18.94 17.48
N ILE A 128 21.14 -18.15 16.98
CA ILE A 128 19.81 -17.96 17.56
C ILE A 128 18.89 -19.05 17.01
N GLU A 129 18.43 -19.97 17.85
CA GLU A 129 17.56 -21.09 17.46
C GLU A 129 16.18 -21.03 18.12
N THR A 130 16.08 -20.29 19.23
CA THR A 130 14.85 -20.18 20.02
C THR A 130 14.59 -18.73 20.43
N LEU A 131 13.36 -18.42 20.84
CA LEU A 131 13.02 -17.09 21.35
C LEU A 131 13.84 -16.71 22.59
N ALA A 132 14.28 -17.69 23.40
CA ALA A 132 15.11 -17.41 24.59
C ALA A 132 16.51 -16.88 24.21
N ASP A 133 17.02 -17.22 23.04
CA ASP A 133 18.33 -16.77 22.55
C ASP A 133 18.32 -15.30 22.13
N LEU A 134 17.14 -14.68 22.05
CA LEU A 134 16.97 -13.26 21.77
C LEU A 134 17.27 -12.37 22.99
N ALA A 135 17.48 -12.95 24.17
CA ALA A 135 17.86 -12.18 25.34
C ALA A 135 19.20 -11.43 25.13
N GLY A 136 19.17 -10.11 25.35
CA GLY A 136 20.32 -9.24 25.13
C GLY A 136 20.63 -8.91 23.68
N LYS A 137 19.72 -9.24 22.74
CA LYS A 137 19.84 -8.97 21.30
C LYS A 137 19.19 -7.65 20.90
N ASN A 138 19.68 -7.06 19.81
CA ASN A 138 19.07 -5.88 19.21
C ASN A 138 18.03 -6.32 18.18
N VAL A 139 16.77 -6.08 18.48
CA VAL A 139 15.62 -6.48 17.64
C VAL A 139 15.08 -5.26 16.91
N VAL A 140 14.71 -5.45 15.65
CA VAL A 140 14.07 -4.45 14.82
C VAL A 140 12.71 -4.96 14.35
N VAL A 141 11.76 -4.06 14.21
CA VAL A 141 10.39 -4.38 13.78
C VAL A 141 9.82 -3.21 12.98
N GLN A 142 8.89 -3.48 12.07
CA GLN A 142 8.19 -2.40 11.38
C GLN A 142 7.23 -1.69 12.34
N ALA A 143 7.23 -0.35 12.30
CA ALA A 143 6.31 0.49 13.05
C ALA A 143 4.85 0.20 12.68
N ALA A 144 3.94 0.28 13.66
CA ALA A 144 2.50 0.05 13.49
C ALA A 144 2.12 -1.29 12.82
N SER A 145 3.01 -2.29 12.93
CA SER A 145 2.79 -3.65 12.41
C SER A 145 2.14 -4.57 13.44
N ALA A 146 1.55 -5.68 12.96
CA ALA A 146 1.05 -6.72 13.84
C ALA A 146 2.18 -7.42 14.63
N ALA A 147 3.41 -7.44 14.11
CA ALA A 147 4.58 -7.94 14.83
C ALA A 147 4.90 -7.05 16.04
N LEU A 148 4.85 -5.73 15.88
CA LEU A 148 5.05 -4.80 16.99
C LEU A 148 3.96 -4.96 18.06
N ASP A 149 2.69 -5.11 17.65
CA ASP A 149 1.57 -5.35 18.57
C ASP A 149 1.77 -6.66 19.34
N ALA A 150 2.20 -7.73 18.64
CA ALA A 150 2.51 -9.00 19.28
C ALA A 150 3.65 -8.88 20.30
N LEU A 151 4.73 -8.17 19.99
CA LEU A 151 5.84 -7.92 20.91
C LEU A 151 5.41 -7.10 22.13
N ASN A 152 4.50 -6.15 21.97
CA ASN A 152 3.98 -5.31 23.04
C ASN A 152 2.86 -5.98 23.86
N SER A 153 2.38 -7.16 23.47
CA SER A 153 1.33 -7.88 24.20
C SER A 153 1.83 -8.33 25.58
N GLU A 154 0.90 -8.50 26.51
CA GLU A 154 1.24 -9.01 27.86
C GLU A 154 1.89 -10.40 27.81
N ASP A 155 1.48 -11.25 26.84
CA ASP A 155 2.01 -12.60 26.68
C ASP A 155 3.50 -12.62 26.26
N ASN A 156 3.95 -11.58 25.54
CA ASN A 156 5.32 -11.46 25.06
C ASN A 156 6.18 -10.44 25.83
N LYS A 157 5.63 -9.83 26.86
CA LYS A 157 6.29 -8.77 27.64
C LYS A 157 7.62 -9.20 28.25
N GLU A 158 7.71 -10.42 28.76
CA GLU A 158 8.94 -10.97 29.32
C GLU A 158 10.01 -11.13 28.24
N LEU A 159 9.65 -11.65 27.08
CA LEU A 159 10.52 -11.76 25.92
C LEU A 159 11.01 -10.38 25.48
N THR A 160 10.11 -9.45 25.25
CA THR A 160 10.44 -8.10 24.76
C THR A 160 11.34 -7.35 25.76
N ASN A 161 11.09 -7.47 27.06
CA ASN A 161 11.94 -6.89 28.10
C ASN A 161 13.33 -7.54 28.21
N SER A 162 13.52 -8.73 27.63
CA SER A 162 14.82 -9.40 27.61
C SER A 162 15.76 -8.88 26.51
N PHE A 163 15.24 -8.18 25.52
CA PHE A 163 16.05 -7.62 24.42
C PHE A 163 17.02 -6.53 24.93
N ALA A 164 18.16 -6.38 24.27
CA ALA A 164 19.02 -5.23 24.53
C ALA A 164 18.37 -3.94 24.00
N SER A 165 17.71 -4.03 22.85
CA SER A 165 16.90 -2.95 22.27
C SER A 165 15.80 -3.51 21.38
N LEU A 166 14.70 -2.75 21.28
CA LEU A 166 13.66 -2.92 20.25
C LEU A 166 13.57 -1.61 19.48
N THR A 167 13.87 -1.65 18.19
CA THR A 167 13.87 -0.45 17.33
C THR A 167 12.79 -0.58 16.26
N GLU A 168 11.96 0.43 16.15
CA GLU A 168 10.94 0.51 15.11
C GLU A 168 11.51 1.09 13.82
N ASN A 169 11.28 0.42 12.70
CA ASN A 169 11.68 0.84 11.36
C ASN A 169 10.44 1.16 10.51
N PRO A 170 10.57 2.01 9.49
CA PRO A 170 9.43 2.34 8.63
C PRO A 170 8.95 1.14 7.79
N ASP A 171 9.85 0.22 7.44
CA ASP A 171 9.61 -0.91 6.55
C ASP A 171 10.55 -2.09 6.86
N TYR A 172 10.23 -3.28 6.31
CA TYR A 172 11.04 -4.48 6.51
C TYR A 172 12.32 -4.50 5.67
N ASN A 173 12.39 -3.81 4.54
CA ASN A 173 13.64 -3.71 3.79
C ASN A 173 14.71 -3.00 4.63
N THR A 174 14.34 -1.92 5.31
CA THR A 174 15.21 -1.25 6.30
C THR A 174 15.61 -2.19 7.45
N ALA A 175 14.69 -3.04 7.93
CA ALA A 175 14.99 -4.02 8.96
C ALA A 175 16.05 -5.05 8.47
N PHE A 176 15.91 -5.58 7.26
CA PHE A 176 16.92 -6.48 6.67
C PHE A 176 18.28 -5.80 6.49
N MET A 177 18.31 -4.54 6.08
CA MET A 177 19.57 -3.77 5.99
C MET A 177 20.25 -3.62 7.36
N ASN A 178 19.48 -3.50 8.44
CA ASN A 178 20.02 -3.44 9.78
C ASN A 178 20.66 -4.78 10.20
N ILE A 179 20.05 -5.91 9.85
CA ILE A 179 20.63 -7.24 10.04
C ILE A 179 21.93 -7.38 9.24
N ASP A 180 21.90 -7.05 7.94
CA ASP A 180 23.06 -7.18 7.06
C ASP A 180 24.24 -6.31 7.50
N SER A 181 23.97 -5.16 8.07
CA SER A 181 25.02 -4.25 8.59
C SER A 181 25.49 -4.59 10.01
N GLY A 182 24.84 -5.53 10.69
CA GLY A 182 25.10 -5.88 12.10
C GLY A 182 24.57 -4.84 13.10
N ALA A 183 23.67 -3.96 12.68
CA ALA A 183 22.97 -3.03 13.59
C ALA A 183 21.82 -3.72 14.35
N ALA A 184 21.33 -4.84 13.82
CA ALA A 184 20.40 -5.76 14.46
C ALA A 184 20.95 -7.19 14.41
N ASP A 185 20.42 -8.08 15.30
CA ASP A 185 20.84 -9.48 15.43
C ASP A 185 19.98 -10.47 14.64
#